data_2a2beb2850c81751c34e3fc8deddfb1e
#
_entry.id   2a2beb2850c81751c34e3fc8deddfb1e
#
_cell.length_a   1.000
_cell.length_b   1.000
_cell.length_c   1.000
_cell.angle_alpha   90.00
_cell.angle_beta   90.00
_cell.angle_gamma   90.00
#
_symmetry.space_group_name_H-M   'P 1'
#
loop_
_entity.id
_entity.type
_entity.pdbx_description
1 polymer ?
#
loop_
_entity_poly.entity_id
_entity_poly.type
_entity_poly.pdbx_seq_one_letter_code
_entity_poly.pdbx_strand_id
1 'polypeptide(L)'
;MRNLVINLLISFIFLINCNSAIAFDFAPEVGDIAPNFQLEGFNKNIKSKNIWELNDFQGKWLGMYFYPKDFTAGCTLEAKGFSELKKDFSKYNAEIVGISADNQDSHESFCSEKSINYTLLSDPDGIISNKYGSWIPPFSDRNTFLLSPDGKISYRWISVLPINHAKEVLNVLKKKI
;
A
#
# COMPACT_ATOMS: atom_id res chain seq x y z
N MET A 1 20.87 77.47 -3.70
CA MET A 1 21.48 76.24 -4.23
C MET A 1 20.86 75.06 -3.45
N ARG A 2 19.93 74.37 -4.07
CA ARG A 2 19.06 73.37 -3.41
C ARG A 2 19.66 72.00 -3.68
N ASN A 3 20.15 71.32 -2.64
CA ASN A 3 20.61 69.94 -2.74
C ASN A 3 19.39 69.00 -2.73
N LEU A 4 19.19 68.34 -3.85
CA LEU A 4 18.16 67.32 -4.03
C LEU A 4 18.73 65.97 -3.53
N VAL A 5 18.26 65.51 -2.36
CA VAL A 5 18.60 64.20 -1.83
C VAL A 5 17.63 63.21 -2.47
N ILE A 6 18.13 62.39 -3.36
CA ILE A 6 17.39 61.28 -3.96
C ILE A 6 17.48 60.10 -3.00
N ASN A 7 16.36 59.83 -2.29
CA ASN A 7 16.20 58.62 -1.52
C ASN A 7 15.92 57.44 -2.45
N LEU A 8 16.92 56.58 -2.64
CA LEU A 8 16.75 55.30 -3.32
C LEU A 8 16.12 54.29 -2.35
N LEU A 9 14.80 54.13 -2.42
CA LEU A 9 14.09 53.02 -1.75
C LEU A 9 14.40 51.74 -2.51
N ILE A 10 15.34 50.98 -2.01
CA ILE A 10 15.58 49.59 -2.47
C ILE A 10 14.46 48.76 -1.84
N SER A 11 13.43 48.51 -2.66
CA SER A 11 12.39 47.51 -2.30
C SER A 11 12.99 46.15 -2.43
N PHE A 12 13.34 45.53 -1.29
CA PHE A 12 13.75 44.14 -1.20
C PHE A 12 12.50 43.27 -1.33
N ILE A 13 12.15 42.92 -2.55
CA ILE A 13 11.08 41.95 -2.79
C ILE A 13 11.66 40.58 -2.40
N PHE A 14 11.35 40.13 -1.21
CA PHE A 14 11.51 38.74 -0.81
C PHE A 14 10.52 37.91 -1.64
N LEU A 15 10.98 37.37 -2.74
CA LEU A 15 10.29 36.30 -3.45
C LEU A 15 10.32 35.06 -2.54
N ILE A 16 9.32 34.93 -1.69
CA ILE A 16 9.03 33.67 -1.02
C ILE A 16 8.60 32.70 -2.13
N ASN A 17 9.58 31.97 -2.66
CA ASN A 17 9.28 30.77 -3.45
C ASN A 17 8.63 29.74 -2.52
N CYS A 18 7.36 29.89 -2.26
CA CYS A 18 6.53 28.88 -1.62
C CYS A 18 6.17 27.85 -2.72
N ASN A 19 7.18 27.06 -3.14
CA ASN A 19 6.91 25.82 -3.84
C ASN A 19 6.41 24.78 -2.84
N SER A 20 5.32 25.09 -2.14
CA SER A 20 4.44 24.07 -1.58
C SER A 20 3.69 23.50 -2.78
N ALA A 21 4.33 22.60 -3.53
CA ALA A 21 3.57 21.66 -4.31
C ALA A 21 2.65 20.97 -3.31
N ILE A 22 1.37 21.30 -3.34
CA ILE A 22 0.34 20.47 -2.74
C ILE A 22 0.46 19.18 -3.55
N ALA A 23 1.22 18.22 -3.03
CA ALA A 23 1.20 16.87 -3.53
C ALA A 23 -0.22 16.37 -3.23
N PHE A 24 -1.11 16.49 -4.20
CA PHE A 24 -2.25 15.62 -4.24
C PHE A 24 -1.66 14.23 -4.35
N ASP A 25 -1.69 13.49 -3.25
CA ASP A 25 -1.22 12.11 -3.20
C ASP A 25 -2.25 11.28 -4.00
N PHE A 26 -2.10 11.31 -5.32
CA PHE A 26 -2.89 10.47 -6.19
C PHE A 26 -2.42 9.03 -5.99
N ALA A 27 -3.37 8.10 -5.92
CA ALA A 27 -3.04 6.68 -5.95
C ALA A 27 -2.03 6.40 -7.08
N PRO A 28 -0.97 5.62 -6.82
CA PRO A 28 0.05 5.37 -7.83
C PRO A 28 -0.56 4.69 -9.06
N GLU A 29 -0.09 5.12 -10.23
CA GLU A 29 -0.54 4.63 -11.53
C GLU A 29 0.33 3.44 -12.00
N VAL A 30 -0.17 2.75 -13.02
CA VAL A 30 0.62 1.68 -13.67
C VAL A 30 1.87 2.30 -14.29
N GLY A 31 3.04 1.75 -13.95
CA GLY A 31 4.36 2.22 -14.35
C GLY A 31 5.10 3.02 -13.28
N ASP A 32 4.40 3.56 -12.28
CA ASP A 32 5.03 4.26 -11.18
C ASP A 32 5.82 3.31 -10.28
N ILE A 33 6.83 3.85 -9.61
CA ILE A 33 7.49 3.15 -8.52
C ILE A 33 6.54 3.11 -7.33
N ALA A 34 6.35 1.93 -6.76
CA ALA A 34 5.49 1.74 -5.61
C ALA A 34 5.99 2.56 -4.40
N PRO A 35 5.13 3.34 -3.73
CA PRO A 35 5.49 4.03 -2.50
C PRO A 35 6.05 3.06 -1.46
N ASN A 36 7.20 3.41 -0.88
CA ASN A 36 7.83 2.58 0.14
C ASN A 36 7.03 2.58 1.44
N PHE A 37 7.10 1.46 2.17
CA PHE A 37 6.51 1.30 3.48
C PHE A 37 7.46 0.58 4.45
N GLN A 38 7.24 0.84 5.74
CA GLN A 38 7.75 0.06 6.85
C GLN A 38 6.62 -0.03 7.87
N LEU A 39 6.09 -1.22 8.09
CA LEU A 39 4.91 -1.46 8.91
C LEU A 39 5.12 -2.65 9.86
N GLU A 40 4.51 -2.59 11.01
CA GLU A 40 4.32 -3.77 11.84
C GLU A 40 3.42 -4.78 11.12
N GLY A 41 3.59 -6.06 11.43
CA GLY A 41 2.74 -7.07 10.82
C GLY A 41 2.95 -8.45 11.37
N PHE A 42 2.07 -9.35 10.97
CA PHE A 42 2.07 -10.73 11.40
C PHE A 42 2.11 -11.71 10.21
N ASN A 43 2.94 -12.74 10.36
CA ASN A 43 2.94 -13.91 9.47
C ASN A 43 3.19 -15.16 10.31
N LYS A 44 2.20 -16.05 10.38
CA LYS A 44 2.29 -17.27 11.22
C LYS A 44 3.47 -18.19 10.87
N ASN A 45 3.98 -18.09 9.66
CA ASN A 45 5.10 -18.90 9.16
C ASN A 45 6.48 -18.24 9.40
N ILE A 46 6.51 -16.96 9.80
CA ILE A 46 7.74 -16.16 10.01
C ILE A 46 7.64 -15.46 11.36
N LYS A 47 7.73 -16.23 12.44
CA LYS A 47 7.51 -15.73 13.81
C LYS A 47 8.60 -14.80 14.34
N SER A 48 9.77 -14.78 13.71
CA SER A 48 10.91 -13.96 14.13
C SER A 48 10.89 -12.53 13.57
N LYS A 49 9.90 -12.19 12.75
CA LYS A 49 9.81 -10.91 12.08
C LYS A 49 8.47 -10.24 12.38
N ASN A 50 8.53 -9.01 12.89
CA ASN A 50 7.37 -8.19 13.22
C ASN A 50 7.33 -6.85 12.44
N ILE A 51 8.44 -6.42 11.84
CA ILE A 51 8.52 -5.24 10.98
C ILE A 51 8.77 -5.69 9.54
N TRP A 52 8.01 -5.16 8.62
CA TRP A 52 8.04 -5.49 7.21
C TRP A 52 8.24 -4.23 6.37
N GLU A 53 9.06 -4.36 5.34
CA GLU A 53 9.37 -3.28 4.41
C GLU A 53 9.07 -3.73 2.97
N LEU A 54 8.80 -2.78 2.08
CA LEU A 54 8.63 -3.11 0.66
C LEU A 54 9.84 -3.87 0.10
N ASN A 55 11.04 -3.54 0.58
CA ASN A 55 12.28 -4.18 0.17
C ASN A 55 12.37 -5.69 0.50
N ASP A 56 11.59 -6.19 1.46
CA ASP A 56 11.51 -7.62 1.77
C ASP A 56 10.93 -8.46 0.63
N PHE A 57 10.24 -7.81 -0.28
CA PHE A 57 9.58 -8.42 -1.43
C PHE A 57 10.33 -8.15 -2.75
N GLN A 58 11.49 -7.46 -2.70
CA GLN A 58 12.27 -7.16 -3.89
C GLN A 58 12.66 -8.43 -4.65
N GLY A 59 12.62 -8.38 -5.98
CA GLY A 59 12.91 -9.53 -6.84
C GLY A 59 11.74 -10.52 -6.98
N LYS A 60 10.61 -10.25 -6.34
CA LYS A 60 9.38 -11.04 -6.44
C LYS A 60 8.23 -10.18 -6.96
N TRP A 61 7.25 -10.82 -7.56
CA TRP A 61 5.96 -10.20 -7.74
C TRP A 61 5.27 -10.03 -6.38
N LEU A 62 4.55 -8.94 -6.18
CA LEU A 62 3.82 -8.68 -4.94
C LEU A 62 2.37 -8.30 -5.25
N GLY A 63 1.43 -9.15 -4.84
CA GLY A 63 0.02 -8.77 -4.74
C GLY A 63 -0.23 -8.10 -3.38
N MET A 64 -0.40 -6.79 -3.39
CA MET A 64 -0.63 -6.00 -2.19
C MET A 64 -2.05 -5.46 -2.21
N TYR A 65 -2.87 -5.85 -1.24
CA TYR A 65 -4.27 -5.42 -1.17
C TYR A 65 -4.55 -4.70 0.15
N PHE A 66 -5.32 -3.63 0.06
CA PHE A 66 -5.85 -2.89 1.20
C PHE A 66 -7.26 -3.36 1.50
N TYR A 67 -7.62 -3.43 2.77
CA TYR A 67 -8.95 -3.89 3.18
C TYR A 67 -9.42 -3.18 4.46
N PRO A 68 -10.74 -2.99 4.65
CA PRO A 68 -11.26 -2.19 5.75
C PRO A 68 -10.97 -2.72 7.14
N LYS A 69 -11.22 -4.02 7.41
CA LYS A 69 -11.15 -4.53 8.79
C LYS A 69 -11.14 -6.05 8.87
N ASP A 70 -10.30 -6.57 9.78
CA ASP A 70 -10.29 -7.98 10.16
C ASP A 70 -11.67 -8.47 10.58
N PHE A 71 -11.91 -9.75 10.44
CA PHE A 71 -13.12 -10.47 10.83
C PHE A 71 -14.43 -10.06 10.15
N THR A 72 -14.46 -9.03 9.31
CA THR A 72 -15.66 -8.73 8.52
C THR A 72 -15.86 -9.78 7.42
N ALA A 73 -17.12 -10.03 7.04
CA ALA A 73 -17.45 -11.10 6.10
C ALA A 73 -16.72 -10.95 4.73
N GLY A 74 -16.71 -9.75 4.17
CA GLY A 74 -16.04 -9.48 2.90
C GLY A 74 -14.52 -9.62 2.99
N CYS A 75 -13.89 -9.07 4.03
CA CYS A 75 -12.44 -9.18 4.23
C CYS A 75 -12.01 -10.63 4.51
N THR A 76 -12.82 -11.38 5.27
CA THR A 76 -12.57 -12.80 5.49
C THR A 76 -12.66 -13.62 4.20
N LEU A 77 -13.63 -13.31 3.34
CA LEU A 77 -13.78 -13.97 2.05
C LEU A 77 -12.57 -13.70 1.14
N GLU A 78 -12.14 -12.45 1.05
CA GLU A 78 -11.01 -12.03 0.25
C GLU A 78 -9.70 -12.66 0.75
N ALA A 79 -9.43 -12.56 2.06
CA ALA A 79 -8.23 -13.11 2.69
C ALA A 79 -8.13 -14.63 2.53
N LYS A 80 -9.25 -15.36 2.68
CA LYS A 80 -9.29 -16.81 2.41
C LYS A 80 -9.03 -17.13 0.95
N GLY A 81 -9.60 -16.36 0.02
CA GLY A 81 -9.34 -16.55 -1.40
C GLY A 81 -7.85 -16.44 -1.76
N PHE A 82 -7.13 -15.46 -1.21
CA PHE A 82 -5.69 -15.36 -1.35
C PHE A 82 -4.95 -16.52 -0.68
N SER A 83 -5.38 -16.95 0.52
CA SER A 83 -4.77 -18.09 1.23
C SER A 83 -4.89 -19.40 0.46
N GLU A 84 -6.04 -19.67 -0.13
CA GLU A 84 -6.29 -20.85 -0.95
C GLU A 84 -5.39 -20.89 -2.19
N LEU A 85 -5.14 -19.73 -2.79
CA LEU A 85 -4.33 -19.60 -4.00
C LEU A 85 -2.84 -19.31 -3.74
N LYS A 86 -2.41 -19.21 -2.45
CA LYS A 86 -1.02 -18.86 -2.09
C LYS A 86 0.03 -19.74 -2.80
N LYS A 87 -0.22 -21.05 -2.89
CA LYS A 87 0.68 -21.98 -3.59
C LYS A 87 0.74 -21.70 -5.09
N ASP A 88 -0.35 -21.25 -5.69
CA ASP A 88 -0.36 -20.91 -7.12
C ASP A 88 0.38 -19.60 -7.39
N PHE A 89 0.24 -18.59 -6.53
CA PHE A 89 1.05 -17.38 -6.58
C PHE A 89 2.55 -17.70 -6.46
N SER A 90 2.93 -18.58 -5.53
CA SER A 90 4.34 -18.98 -5.32
C SER A 90 4.97 -19.65 -6.55
N LYS A 91 4.20 -20.32 -7.42
CA LYS A 91 4.70 -20.87 -8.70
C LYS A 91 5.24 -19.79 -9.65
N TYR A 92 4.79 -18.57 -9.48
CA TYR A 92 5.18 -17.39 -10.28
C TYR A 92 6.12 -16.45 -9.50
N ASN A 93 6.78 -16.96 -8.45
CA ASN A 93 7.62 -16.16 -7.55
C ASN A 93 6.88 -14.93 -7.03
N ALA A 94 5.62 -15.09 -6.62
CA ALA A 94 4.76 -14.02 -6.14
C ALA A 94 4.40 -14.21 -4.67
N GLU A 95 4.43 -13.10 -3.92
CA GLU A 95 3.97 -12.99 -2.54
C GLU A 95 2.66 -12.21 -2.47
N ILE A 96 1.93 -12.40 -1.36
CA ILE A 96 0.69 -11.67 -1.05
C ILE A 96 0.87 -10.96 0.29
N VAL A 97 0.40 -9.72 0.34
CA VAL A 97 0.35 -8.90 1.55
C VAL A 97 -1.01 -8.23 1.65
N GLY A 98 -1.64 -8.33 2.82
CA GLY A 98 -2.83 -7.54 3.16
C GLY A 98 -2.46 -6.38 4.08
N ILE A 99 -3.10 -5.22 3.91
CA ILE A 99 -2.86 -4.01 4.73
C ILE A 99 -4.21 -3.48 5.21
N SER A 100 -4.33 -3.25 6.52
CA SER A 100 -5.49 -2.58 7.12
C SER A 100 -5.09 -1.71 8.31
N ALA A 101 -6.06 -0.98 8.85
CA ALA A 101 -5.88 -0.18 10.07
C ALA A 101 -5.90 -1.02 11.36
N ASP A 102 -6.13 -2.32 11.29
CA ASP A 102 -6.09 -3.18 12.46
C ASP A 102 -4.65 -3.31 12.99
N ASN A 103 -4.53 -3.53 14.31
CA ASN A 103 -3.22 -3.73 14.95
C ASN A 103 -2.70 -5.16 14.76
N GLN A 104 -1.43 -5.38 15.13
CA GLN A 104 -0.76 -6.66 14.97
C GLN A 104 -1.48 -7.81 15.73
N ASP A 105 -2.01 -7.57 16.94
CA ASP A 105 -2.70 -8.58 17.73
C ASP A 105 -4.00 -9.04 17.04
N SER A 106 -4.71 -8.11 16.40
CA SER A 106 -5.88 -8.43 15.58
C SER A 106 -5.48 -9.32 14.40
N HIS A 107 -4.41 -8.95 13.68
CA HIS A 107 -3.89 -9.74 12.56
C HIS A 107 -3.44 -11.14 12.99
N GLU A 108 -2.80 -11.28 14.16
CA GLU A 108 -2.43 -12.60 14.70
C GLU A 108 -3.66 -13.47 14.94
N SER A 109 -4.67 -12.90 15.59
CA SER A 109 -5.95 -13.59 15.86
C SER A 109 -6.65 -13.95 14.55
N PHE A 110 -6.72 -13.00 13.61
CA PHE A 110 -7.37 -13.20 12.31
C PHE A 110 -6.67 -14.28 11.48
N CYS A 111 -5.33 -14.24 11.40
CA CYS A 111 -4.54 -15.26 10.73
C CYS A 111 -4.74 -16.64 11.34
N SER A 112 -4.77 -16.72 12.66
CA SER A 112 -4.92 -17.99 13.40
C SER A 112 -6.31 -18.58 13.20
N GLU A 113 -7.36 -17.80 13.42
CA GLU A 113 -8.75 -18.27 13.36
C GLU A 113 -9.22 -18.56 11.91
N LYS A 114 -8.79 -17.75 10.96
CA LYS A 114 -9.23 -17.89 9.54
C LYS A 114 -8.23 -18.64 8.67
N SER A 115 -7.14 -19.14 9.26
CA SER A 115 -6.11 -19.91 8.55
C SER A 115 -5.44 -19.11 7.42
N ILE A 116 -5.25 -17.80 7.62
CA ILE A 116 -4.50 -16.94 6.68
C ILE A 116 -3.03 -17.34 6.76
N ASN A 117 -2.38 -17.53 5.61
CA ASN A 117 -1.04 -18.13 5.50
C ASN A 117 0.00 -17.24 4.81
N TYR A 118 -0.21 -15.93 4.82
CA TYR A 118 0.67 -14.89 4.30
C TYR A 118 0.69 -13.70 5.27
N THR A 119 1.42 -12.63 4.91
CA THR A 119 1.65 -11.47 5.78
C THR A 119 0.47 -10.51 5.77
N LEU A 120 0.02 -10.10 6.96
CA LEU A 120 -0.86 -8.97 7.18
C LEU A 120 -0.08 -7.85 7.87
N LEU A 121 -0.28 -6.59 7.43
CA LEU A 121 0.43 -5.40 7.89
C LEU A 121 -0.53 -4.39 8.51
N SER A 122 -0.09 -3.81 9.63
CA SER A 122 -0.83 -2.82 10.42
C SER A 122 -0.48 -1.40 9.95
N ASP A 123 -1.50 -0.65 9.54
CA ASP A 123 -1.40 0.78 9.16
C ASP A 123 -2.49 1.58 9.91
N PRO A 124 -2.43 1.65 11.27
CA PRO A 124 -3.51 2.18 12.08
C PRO A 124 -3.82 3.65 11.81
N ASP A 125 -2.83 4.43 11.40
CA ASP A 125 -2.97 5.85 11.08
C ASP A 125 -3.29 6.08 9.59
N GLY A 126 -3.34 5.04 8.78
CA GLY A 126 -3.64 5.10 7.36
C GLY A 126 -2.57 5.81 6.52
N ILE A 127 -1.34 5.93 7.03
CA ILE A 127 -0.26 6.67 6.35
C ILE A 127 0.09 6.01 5.02
N ILE A 128 0.23 4.70 5.01
CA ILE A 128 0.56 3.95 3.80
C ILE A 128 -0.69 3.80 2.92
N SER A 129 -1.83 3.49 3.53
CA SER A 129 -3.12 3.45 2.82
C SER A 129 -3.38 4.75 2.06
N ASN A 130 -3.08 5.91 2.67
CA ASN A 130 -3.23 7.21 2.02
C ASN A 130 -2.29 7.39 0.82
N LYS A 131 -1.00 6.99 0.94
CA LYS A 131 -0.04 7.04 -0.17
C LYS A 131 -0.46 6.19 -1.38
N TYR A 132 -1.26 5.17 -1.15
CA TYR A 132 -1.80 4.33 -2.21
C TYR A 132 -3.23 4.72 -2.61
N GLY A 133 -3.75 5.86 -2.13
CA GLY A 133 -5.12 6.31 -2.40
C GLY A 133 -6.18 5.32 -1.89
N SER A 134 -5.86 4.61 -0.84
CA SER A 134 -6.66 3.53 -0.24
C SER A 134 -7.10 3.87 1.19
N TRP A 135 -7.30 5.15 1.52
CA TRP A 135 -7.66 5.58 2.86
C TRP A 135 -8.99 6.34 2.91
N ILE A 136 -9.95 5.79 3.63
CA ILE A 136 -11.22 6.41 3.99
C ILE A 136 -11.35 6.32 5.51
N PRO A 137 -10.87 7.33 6.25
CA PRO A 137 -10.79 7.26 7.71
C PRO A 137 -12.09 6.78 8.37
N PRO A 138 -12.02 5.88 9.35
CA PRO A 138 -10.82 5.30 9.97
C PRO A 138 -10.38 3.95 9.36
N PHE A 139 -10.70 3.66 8.10
CA PHE A 139 -10.45 2.37 7.47
C PHE A 139 -9.72 2.51 6.14
N SER A 140 -9.01 1.46 5.75
CA SER A 140 -8.51 1.33 4.38
C SER A 140 -9.67 1.01 3.43
N ASP A 141 -9.62 1.58 2.22
CA ASP A 141 -10.51 1.18 1.12
C ASP A 141 -9.99 -0.09 0.42
N ARG A 142 -10.83 -0.74 -0.39
CA ARG A 142 -10.46 -1.97 -1.09
C ARG A 142 -9.79 -1.68 -2.42
N ASN A 143 -8.51 -1.39 -2.37
CA ASN A 143 -7.68 -1.29 -3.57
C ASN A 143 -6.61 -2.37 -3.55
N THR A 144 -6.21 -2.83 -4.73
CA THR A 144 -5.15 -3.83 -4.86
C THR A 144 -4.16 -3.40 -5.92
N PHE A 145 -2.88 -3.64 -5.65
CA PHE A 145 -1.78 -3.32 -6.53
C PHE A 145 -0.95 -4.58 -6.79
N LEU A 146 -0.65 -4.86 -8.04
CA LEU A 146 0.30 -5.89 -8.43
C LEU A 146 1.61 -5.21 -8.78
N LEU A 147 2.64 -5.46 -7.98
CA LEU A 147 3.98 -4.93 -8.17
C LEU A 147 4.85 -5.96 -8.91
N SER A 148 5.62 -5.47 -9.86
CA SER A 148 6.66 -6.26 -10.54
C SER A 148 7.92 -6.42 -9.68
N PRO A 149 8.81 -7.36 -9.99
CA PRO A 149 10.03 -7.62 -9.22
C PRO A 149 10.99 -6.42 -9.08
N ASP A 150 10.88 -5.43 -9.95
CA ASP A 150 11.62 -4.15 -9.90
C ASP A 150 10.90 -3.07 -9.08
N GLY A 151 9.81 -3.41 -8.41
CA GLY A 151 9.08 -2.51 -7.50
C GLY A 151 8.15 -1.51 -8.18
N LYS A 152 7.78 -1.72 -9.45
CA LYS A 152 6.81 -0.87 -10.15
C LYS A 152 5.40 -1.42 -10.08
N ILE A 153 4.42 -0.53 -10.09
CA ILE A 153 3.01 -0.89 -10.24
C ILE A 153 2.80 -1.48 -11.65
N SER A 154 2.50 -2.75 -11.73
CA SER A 154 2.24 -3.46 -12.99
C SER A 154 0.76 -3.51 -13.33
N TYR A 155 -0.09 -3.50 -12.32
CA TYR A 155 -1.54 -3.44 -12.46
C TYR A 155 -2.17 -2.93 -11.15
N ARG A 156 -3.37 -2.36 -11.23
CA ARG A 156 -4.15 -1.94 -10.05
C ARG A 156 -5.63 -2.21 -10.22
N TRP A 157 -6.29 -2.47 -9.12
CA TRP A 157 -7.74 -2.58 -8.99
C TRP A 157 -8.20 -1.58 -7.94
N ILE A 158 -9.18 -0.78 -8.28
CA ILE A 158 -9.76 0.24 -7.40
C ILE A 158 -11.19 -0.17 -7.04
N SER A 159 -11.56 0.02 -5.78
CA SER A 159 -12.89 -0.33 -5.25
C SER A 159 -13.29 -1.79 -5.51
N VAL A 160 -12.44 -2.70 -5.07
CA VAL A 160 -12.54 -4.13 -5.33
C VAL A 160 -13.75 -4.77 -4.65
N LEU A 161 -14.43 -5.67 -5.36
CA LEU A 161 -15.37 -6.63 -4.77
C LEU A 161 -14.60 -7.87 -4.32
N PRO A 162 -14.76 -8.33 -3.05
CA PRO A 162 -13.95 -9.43 -2.50
C PRO A 162 -14.17 -10.79 -3.18
N ILE A 163 -15.34 -10.99 -3.81
CA ILE A 163 -15.69 -12.26 -4.47
C ILE A 163 -14.79 -12.48 -5.69
N ASN A 164 -14.09 -13.63 -5.73
CA ASN A 164 -13.18 -14.04 -6.81
C ASN A 164 -11.97 -13.12 -7.05
N HIS A 165 -11.78 -12.09 -6.24
CA HIS A 165 -10.69 -11.12 -6.46
C HIS A 165 -9.30 -11.77 -6.50
N ALA A 166 -8.98 -12.68 -5.58
CA ALA A 166 -7.72 -13.41 -5.60
C ALA A 166 -7.46 -14.15 -6.93
N LYS A 167 -8.51 -14.70 -7.56
CA LYS A 167 -8.41 -15.32 -8.88
C LYS A 167 -8.14 -14.31 -9.98
N GLU A 168 -8.75 -13.13 -9.90
CA GLU A 168 -8.51 -12.04 -10.85
C GLU A 168 -7.05 -11.59 -10.78
N VAL A 169 -6.51 -11.38 -9.58
CA VAL A 169 -5.10 -11.00 -9.37
C VAL A 169 -4.17 -12.08 -9.94
N LEU A 170 -4.42 -13.36 -9.64
CA LEU A 170 -3.63 -14.47 -10.17
C LEU A 170 -3.69 -14.55 -11.70
N ASN A 171 -4.86 -14.31 -12.29
CA ASN A 171 -5.01 -14.34 -13.75
C ASN A 171 -4.28 -13.18 -14.44
N VAL A 172 -4.25 -11.99 -13.82
CA VAL A 172 -3.46 -10.87 -14.34
C VAL A 172 -1.96 -11.17 -14.18
N LEU A 173 -1.50 -11.68 -13.03
CA LEU A 173 -0.13 -12.10 -12.81
C LEU A 173 0.35 -13.05 -13.92
N LYS A 174 -0.42 -14.09 -14.23
CA LYS A 174 -0.10 -15.06 -15.29
C LYS A 174 0.07 -14.45 -16.69
N LYS A 175 -0.58 -13.31 -16.94
CA LYS A 175 -0.48 -12.61 -18.25
C LYS A 175 0.71 -11.65 -18.31
N LYS A 176 1.34 -11.35 -17.15
CA LYS A 176 2.46 -10.42 -17.04
C LYS A 176 3.83 -11.11 -17.07
N ILE A 177 3.82 -12.42 -16.94
CA ILE A 177 5.00 -13.29 -16.99
C ILE A 177 5.02 -14.02 -18.32
#